data_1caf69c36a72afd2ed5d08fe68bdf2b8
#
_entry.id   1caf69c36a72afd2ed5d08fe68bdf2b8
#
_cell.length_a   1.000
_cell.length_b   1.000
_cell.length_c   1.000
_cell.angle_alpha   90.00
_cell.angle_beta   90.00
_cell.angle_gamma   90.00
#
_symmetry.space_group_name_H-M   'P 1'
#
loop_
_entity.id
_entity.type
_entity.pdbx_description
1 polymer ?
#
loop_
_entity_poly.entity_id
_entity_poly.type
_entity_poly.pdbx_seq_one_letter_code
_entity_poly.pdbx_strand_id
1 'polypeptide(L)'
;MRDTQSYHEIVTRLRDFFLTKGYKEVPTQSRLSILAACENPHSVATFQYNGLVWPLPQTGQMWLEYELLKNPEWPGVFCVSTSYRDEKDPIPGRHEKIFPMFEFESKGTMTDLAALESEILAHLGFEQPIVADYDKTCEEYGGVPILEDEHETRMWKEKGNIVSLQSFPERTSPFWNMKCRGNGIYNKIDVIMYGQETIGSAERSCNVEEMRKTFYTISDGGYAQKLFDLFGKERVEKELEEFLAFDFFPRFGGGIGLTRLARAWNFLQTK
;
A
#
# COMPACT_ATOMS: atom_id res chain seq x y z
N MET A 1 -5.02 24.43 -0.83
CA MET A 1 -5.17 24.28 0.64
C MET A 1 -5.93 23.00 0.88
N ARG A 2 -5.45 22.11 1.74
CA ARG A 2 -6.15 20.84 2.04
C ARG A 2 -7.46 21.16 2.76
N ASP A 3 -8.52 20.46 2.41
CA ASP A 3 -9.79 20.52 3.12
C ASP A 3 -9.64 19.82 4.48
N THR A 4 -9.34 20.61 5.50
CA THR A 4 -9.09 20.12 6.86
C THR A 4 -10.34 19.53 7.50
N GLN A 5 -11.53 20.00 7.13
CA GLN A 5 -12.79 19.48 7.67
C GLN A 5 -13.05 18.06 7.15
N SER A 6 -12.99 17.85 5.84
CA SER A 6 -13.12 16.52 5.23
C SER A 6 -12.05 15.56 5.77
N TYR A 7 -10.81 16.02 5.91
CA TYR A 7 -9.74 15.21 6.51
C TYR A 7 -10.11 14.76 7.94
N HIS A 8 -10.56 15.67 8.79
CA HIS A 8 -10.94 15.36 10.17
C HIS A 8 -12.06 14.30 10.23
N GLU A 9 -13.12 14.51 9.46
CA GLU A 9 -14.26 13.60 9.40
C GLU A 9 -13.87 12.20 8.92
N ILE A 10 -13.11 12.12 7.84
CA ILE A 10 -12.66 10.85 7.26
C ILE A 10 -11.78 10.08 8.24
N VAL A 11 -10.77 10.73 8.82
CA VAL A 11 -9.83 10.08 9.76
C VAL A 11 -10.57 9.61 11.01
N THR A 12 -11.51 10.40 11.52
CA THR A 12 -12.33 10.00 12.69
C THR A 12 -13.16 8.77 12.37
N ARG A 13 -13.85 8.73 11.22
CA ARG A 13 -14.64 7.58 10.80
C ARG A 13 -13.79 6.32 10.56
N LEU A 14 -12.62 6.46 9.94
CA LEU A 14 -11.69 5.34 9.77
C LEU A 14 -11.20 4.79 11.12
N ARG A 15 -10.81 5.66 12.06
CA ARG A 15 -10.44 5.24 13.41
C ARG A 15 -11.58 4.48 14.10
N ASP A 16 -12.79 5.02 14.08
CA ASP A 16 -13.96 4.38 14.68
C ASP A 16 -14.21 2.99 14.08
N PHE A 17 -14.10 2.86 12.76
CA PHE A 17 -14.26 1.60 12.06
C PHE A 17 -13.23 0.55 12.53
N PHE A 18 -11.95 0.88 12.51
CA PHE A 18 -10.88 -0.06 12.88
C PHE A 18 -10.89 -0.38 14.37
N LEU A 19 -11.12 0.60 15.24
CA LEU A 19 -11.24 0.39 16.69
C LEU A 19 -12.43 -0.51 17.05
N THR A 20 -13.57 -0.35 16.38
CA THR A 20 -14.75 -1.22 16.58
C THR A 20 -14.47 -2.68 16.20
N LYS A 21 -13.60 -2.90 15.23
CA LYS A 21 -13.11 -4.24 14.86
C LYS A 21 -12.01 -4.79 15.80
N GLY A 22 -11.61 -4.04 16.82
CA GLY A 22 -10.61 -4.46 17.80
C GLY A 22 -9.16 -4.22 17.38
N TYR A 23 -8.94 -3.54 16.25
CA TYR A 23 -7.58 -3.18 15.81
C TYR A 23 -6.91 -2.22 16.79
N LYS A 24 -5.60 -2.20 16.79
CA LYS A 24 -4.80 -1.30 17.62
C LYS A 24 -4.18 -0.19 16.77
N GLU A 25 -4.36 1.06 17.20
CA GLU A 25 -3.59 2.18 16.65
C GLU A 25 -2.18 2.13 17.21
N VAL A 26 -1.18 2.06 16.34
CA VAL A 26 0.23 1.99 16.72
C VAL A 26 1.02 3.15 16.14
N PRO A 27 2.05 3.66 16.85
CA PRO A 27 2.93 4.67 16.30
C PRO A 27 3.84 4.05 15.24
N THR A 28 3.98 4.71 14.10
CA THR A 28 4.95 4.32 13.07
C THR A 28 6.33 4.89 13.38
N GLN A 29 7.36 4.17 12.92
CA GLN A 29 8.74 4.57 13.09
C GLN A 29 9.49 4.49 11.77
N SER A 30 10.23 5.54 11.45
CA SER A 30 10.95 5.67 10.18
C SER A 30 12.42 5.26 10.35
N ARG A 31 12.65 4.02 10.78
CA ARG A 31 14.00 3.55 11.10
C ARG A 31 14.42 2.24 10.44
N LEU A 32 13.55 1.64 9.65
CA LEU A 32 13.90 0.41 8.94
C LEU A 32 14.55 0.75 7.60
N SER A 33 15.62 0.06 7.28
CA SER A 33 16.31 0.17 5.99
C SER A 33 15.75 -0.79 4.94
N ILE A 34 14.94 -1.77 5.36
CA ILE A 34 14.13 -2.59 4.46
C ILE A 34 12.82 -1.87 4.20
N LEU A 35 12.50 -1.69 2.93
CA LEU A 35 11.31 -0.97 2.51
C LEU A 35 10.17 -1.94 2.22
N ALA A 36 8.93 -1.48 2.43
CA ALA A 36 7.72 -2.26 2.21
C ALA A 36 7.01 -1.86 0.92
N ALA A 37 5.84 -2.44 0.82
CA ALA A 37 4.84 -2.20 -0.22
C ALA A 37 4.78 -0.75 -0.66
N CYS A 38 4.77 -0.52 -1.95
CA CYS A 38 4.67 0.79 -2.58
C CYS A 38 5.87 1.72 -2.37
N GLU A 39 6.91 1.30 -1.65
CA GLU A 39 8.11 2.11 -1.49
C GLU A 39 9.07 1.91 -2.66
N ASN A 40 9.32 2.99 -3.37
CA ASN A 40 10.29 3.00 -4.46
C ASN A 40 11.64 3.50 -3.93
N PRO A 41 12.70 2.67 -3.89
CA PRO A 41 14.00 3.06 -3.37
C PRO A 41 14.66 4.20 -4.17
N HIS A 42 14.20 4.47 -5.41
CA HIS A 42 14.69 5.58 -6.22
C HIS A 42 14.07 6.93 -5.85
N SER A 43 12.96 6.95 -5.12
CA SER A 43 12.28 8.15 -4.63
C SER A 43 12.23 8.24 -3.10
N VAL A 44 13.06 7.46 -2.41
CA VAL A 44 13.22 7.57 -0.95
C VAL A 44 14.04 8.81 -0.63
N ALA A 45 13.45 9.75 0.10
CA ALA A 45 14.18 10.83 0.74
C ALA A 45 14.87 10.32 2.01
N THR A 46 16.03 10.83 2.33
CA THR A 46 16.81 10.43 3.50
C THR A 46 17.16 11.62 4.37
N PHE A 47 17.42 11.37 5.65
CA PHE A 47 17.97 12.36 6.56
C PHE A 47 19.08 11.73 7.40
N GLN A 48 19.98 12.57 7.90
CA GLN A 48 21.05 12.14 8.79
C GLN A 48 20.67 12.45 10.25
N TYR A 49 20.77 11.45 11.10
CA TYR A 49 20.57 11.63 12.53
C TYR A 49 21.48 10.67 13.30
N ASN A 50 22.17 11.20 14.30
CA ASN A 50 23.06 10.44 15.19
C ASN A 50 24.09 9.57 14.44
N GLY A 51 24.70 10.15 13.38
CA GLY A 51 25.72 9.48 12.58
C GLY A 51 25.23 8.41 11.61
N LEU A 52 23.93 8.21 11.48
CA LEU A 52 23.32 7.25 10.59
C LEU A 52 22.43 7.93 9.55
N VAL A 53 22.30 7.31 8.38
CA VAL A 53 21.32 7.68 7.36
C VAL A 53 20.02 6.95 7.64
N TRP A 54 18.90 7.68 7.62
CA TRP A 54 17.56 7.20 7.89
C TRP A 54 16.63 7.52 6.73
N PRO A 55 15.71 6.62 6.35
CA PRO A 55 14.68 6.96 5.37
C PRO A 55 13.63 7.88 5.97
N LEU A 56 13.15 8.84 5.17
CA LEU A 56 11.82 9.41 5.39
C LEU A 56 10.79 8.42 4.83
N PRO A 57 9.76 8.05 5.59
CA PRO A 57 8.84 6.98 5.19
C PRO A 57 8.01 7.38 3.98
N GLN A 58 7.89 6.47 3.02
CA GLN A 58 6.85 6.55 1.98
C GLN A 58 5.56 5.88 2.46
N THR A 59 5.68 4.89 3.37
CA THR A 59 4.59 4.19 4.04
C THR A 59 5.04 3.71 5.42
N GLY A 60 4.09 3.48 6.32
CA GLY A 60 4.32 2.83 7.61
C GLY A 60 4.11 1.32 7.59
N GLN A 61 3.80 0.70 6.43
CA GLN A 61 3.34 -0.69 6.36
C GLN A 61 4.36 -1.68 6.89
N MET A 62 5.67 -1.52 6.60
CA MET A 62 6.69 -2.43 7.13
C MET A 62 6.69 -2.44 8.66
N TRP A 63 6.49 -1.29 9.29
CA TRP A 63 6.37 -1.20 10.75
C TRP A 63 5.08 -1.83 11.27
N LEU A 64 3.97 -1.67 10.54
CA LEU A 64 2.70 -2.32 10.90
C LEU A 64 2.83 -3.85 10.83
N GLU A 65 3.54 -4.40 9.84
CA GLU A 65 3.83 -5.83 9.78
C GLU A 65 4.62 -6.29 11.02
N TYR A 66 5.66 -5.56 11.42
CA TYR A 66 6.41 -5.86 12.65
C TYR A 66 5.52 -5.87 13.89
N GLU A 67 4.67 -4.86 14.05
CA GLU A 67 3.80 -4.76 15.22
C GLU A 67 2.76 -5.88 15.25
N LEU A 68 2.17 -6.22 14.11
CA LEU A 68 1.21 -7.32 14.03
C LEU A 68 1.87 -8.68 14.26
N LEU A 69 3.05 -8.93 13.69
CA LEU A 69 3.79 -10.19 13.87
C LEU A 69 4.26 -10.39 15.31
N LYS A 70 4.61 -9.32 16.02
CA LYS A 70 4.96 -9.37 17.46
C LYS A 70 3.76 -9.61 18.38
N ASN A 71 2.55 -9.25 17.93
CA ASN A 71 1.34 -9.35 18.72
C ASN A 71 0.28 -10.19 17.97
N PRO A 72 0.54 -11.50 17.81
CA PRO A 72 -0.32 -12.37 17.02
C PRO A 72 -1.73 -12.59 17.60
N GLU A 73 -2.01 -12.11 18.80
CA GLU A 73 -3.35 -12.13 19.39
C GLU A 73 -4.25 -10.98 18.89
N TRP A 74 -3.68 -9.93 18.30
CA TRP A 74 -4.46 -8.82 17.74
C TRP A 74 -5.07 -9.19 16.39
N PRO A 75 -6.30 -8.74 16.08
CA PRO A 75 -6.90 -8.94 14.77
C PRO A 75 -6.19 -8.13 13.67
N GLY A 76 -5.63 -6.97 14.02
CA GLY A 76 -4.92 -6.08 13.15
C GLY A 76 -4.43 -4.83 13.85
N VAL A 77 -3.66 -4.06 13.13
CA VAL A 77 -3.09 -2.77 13.55
C VAL A 77 -3.33 -1.72 12.48
N PHE A 78 -3.32 -0.45 12.87
CA PHE A 78 -3.40 0.68 11.94
C PHE A 78 -2.63 1.89 12.45
N CYS A 79 -2.37 2.82 11.56
CA CYS A 79 -1.78 4.11 11.91
C CYS A 79 -2.26 5.22 10.97
N VAL A 80 -2.06 6.46 11.40
CA VAL A 80 -2.07 7.63 10.53
C VAL A 80 -0.64 8.10 10.36
N SER A 81 -0.16 8.12 9.14
CA SER A 81 1.22 8.43 8.79
C SER A 81 1.31 9.61 7.82
N THR A 82 2.53 10.03 7.53
CA THR A 82 2.80 10.96 6.43
C THR A 82 3.76 10.29 5.46
N SER A 83 3.33 10.22 4.19
CA SER A 83 4.17 9.76 3.08
C SER A 83 5.08 10.88 2.59
N TYR A 84 6.36 10.57 2.40
CA TYR A 84 7.36 11.47 1.80
C TYR A 84 7.90 10.81 0.53
N ARG A 85 7.60 11.39 -0.63
CA ARG A 85 8.03 10.86 -1.95
C ARG A 85 8.88 11.90 -2.67
N ASP A 86 10.15 11.60 -2.87
CA ASP A 86 11.06 12.46 -3.63
C ASP A 86 10.99 12.15 -5.13
N GLU A 87 9.79 12.22 -5.69
CA GLU A 87 9.56 12.05 -7.13
C GLU A 87 10.09 13.27 -7.88
N LYS A 88 10.84 13.01 -8.97
CA LYS A 88 11.43 14.08 -9.78
C LYS A 88 10.36 14.84 -10.58
N ASP A 89 9.44 14.10 -11.20
CA ASP A 89 8.45 14.60 -12.14
C ASP A 89 7.03 14.23 -11.70
N PRO A 90 6.50 14.82 -10.59
CA PRO A 90 5.15 14.51 -10.11
C PRO A 90 4.09 15.08 -11.07
N ILE A 91 3.04 14.30 -11.33
CA ILE A 91 1.92 14.74 -12.18
C ILE A 91 1.05 15.72 -11.38
N PRO A 92 0.92 17.00 -11.85
CA PRO A 92 0.10 18.00 -11.17
C PRO A 92 -1.35 17.55 -10.98
N GLY A 93 -1.89 17.68 -9.76
CA GLY A 93 -3.26 17.29 -9.41
C GLY A 93 -3.47 15.79 -9.14
N ARG A 94 -2.46 14.95 -9.35
CA ARG A 94 -2.49 13.52 -9.01
C ARG A 94 -1.42 13.12 -7.99
N HIS A 95 -0.20 13.64 -8.11
CA HIS A 95 0.93 13.30 -7.27
C HIS A 95 1.26 14.45 -6.32
N GLU A 96 1.22 14.18 -5.04
CA GLU A 96 1.77 15.03 -4.00
C GLU A 96 3.05 14.40 -3.45
N LYS A 97 4.08 15.22 -3.17
CA LYS A 97 5.34 14.74 -2.60
C LYS A 97 5.26 14.44 -1.11
N ILE A 98 4.35 15.13 -0.41
CA ILE A 98 4.11 14.95 1.03
C ILE A 98 2.62 14.94 1.26
N PHE A 99 2.09 13.81 1.74
CA PHE A 99 0.65 13.65 1.96
C PHE A 99 0.34 12.70 3.12
N PRO A 100 -0.81 12.88 3.79
CA PRO A 100 -1.23 11.98 4.84
C PRO A 100 -1.76 10.65 4.29
N MET A 101 -1.48 9.58 5.02
CA MET A 101 -1.95 8.23 4.78
C MET A 101 -2.71 7.70 5.99
N PHE A 102 -3.69 6.85 5.77
CA PHE A 102 -4.21 5.92 6.75
C PHE A 102 -3.82 4.52 6.33
N GLU A 103 -3.15 3.78 7.19
CA GLU A 103 -2.56 2.50 6.81
C GLU A 103 -2.96 1.42 7.81
N PHE A 104 -3.10 0.19 7.33
CA PHE A 104 -3.51 -0.94 8.15
C PHE A 104 -2.76 -2.22 7.76
N GLU A 105 -2.62 -3.12 8.71
CA GLU A 105 -2.18 -4.50 8.52
C GLU A 105 -3.08 -5.42 9.34
N SER A 106 -3.53 -6.53 8.76
CA SER A 106 -4.54 -7.41 9.30
C SER A 106 -4.22 -8.88 9.08
N LYS A 107 -4.74 -9.73 9.95
CA LYS A 107 -4.79 -11.17 9.71
C LYS A 107 -5.81 -11.50 8.64
N GLY A 108 -5.49 -12.48 7.81
CA GLY A 108 -6.40 -13.00 6.79
C GLY A 108 -5.75 -13.17 5.44
N THR A 109 -6.58 -13.42 4.46
CA THR A 109 -6.23 -13.72 3.08
C THR A 109 -6.76 -12.63 2.14
N MET A 110 -6.52 -12.80 0.84
CA MET A 110 -7.08 -11.92 -0.20
C MET A 110 -8.60 -11.76 -0.13
N THR A 111 -9.33 -12.82 0.28
CA THR A 111 -10.79 -12.75 0.44
C THR A 111 -11.17 -11.83 1.60
N ASP A 112 -10.44 -11.92 2.71
CA ASP A 112 -10.66 -11.07 3.89
C ASP A 112 -10.28 -9.61 3.58
N LEU A 113 -9.23 -9.40 2.80
CA LEU A 113 -8.84 -8.07 2.32
C LEU A 113 -9.95 -7.42 1.50
N ALA A 114 -10.47 -8.13 0.47
CA ALA A 114 -11.54 -7.59 -0.38
C ALA A 114 -12.81 -7.29 0.43
N ALA A 115 -13.13 -8.14 1.42
CA ALA A 115 -14.25 -7.90 2.33
C ALA A 115 -14.04 -6.66 3.21
N LEU A 116 -12.84 -6.51 3.79
CA LEU A 116 -12.50 -5.35 4.62
C LEU A 116 -12.60 -4.03 3.83
N GLU A 117 -12.10 -3.99 2.60
CA GLU A 117 -12.20 -2.81 1.75
C GLU A 117 -13.66 -2.46 1.41
N SER A 118 -14.47 -3.47 1.09
CA SER A 118 -15.91 -3.28 0.88
C SER A 118 -16.61 -2.71 2.11
N GLU A 119 -16.24 -3.19 3.31
CA GLU A 119 -16.77 -2.68 4.57
C GLU A 119 -16.30 -1.25 4.89
N ILE A 120 -15.03 -0.91 4.61
CA ILE A 120 -14.51 0.46 4.73
C ILE A 120 -15.31 1.41 3.84
N LEU A 121 -15.51 1.04 2.57
CA LEU A 121 -16.27 1.85 1.63
C LEU A 121 -17.72 2.07 2.09
N ALA A 122 -18.38 1.00 2.52
CA ALA A 122 -19.74 1.07 3.05
C ALA A 122 -19.84 1.95 4.32
N HIS A 123 -18.87 1.81 5.26
CA HIS A 123 -18.81 2.61 6.48
C HIS A 123 -18.64 4.11 6.19
N LEU A 124 -17.90 4.43 5.15
CA LEU A 124 -17.73 5.80 4.67
C LEU A 124 -18.91 6.29 3.82
N GLY A 125 -19.91 5.44 3.52
CA GLY A 125 -21.08 5.80 2.73
C GLY A 125 -20.89 5.71 1.22
N PHE A 126 -19.82 5.09 0.76
CA PHE A 126 -19.60 4.82 -0.66
C PHE A 126 -20.36 3.58 -1.13
N GLU A 127 -20.62 3.51 -2.43
CA GLU A 127 -21.15 2.32 -3.10
C GLU A 127 -20.13 1.18 -3.11
N GLN A 128 -20.61 -0.05 -3.31
CA GLN A 128 -19.75 -1.22 -3.44
C GLN A 128 -18.92 -1.14 -4.72
N PRO A 129 -17.64 -1.55 -4.70
CA PRO A 129 -16.78 -1.45 -5.86
C PRO A 129 -17.16 -2.48 -6.94
N ILE A 130 -17.01 -2.09 -8.19
CA ILE A 130 -17.05 -3.02 -9.33
C ILE A 130 -15.70 -3.72 -9.39
N VAL A 131 -15.71 -5.06 -9.32
CA VAL A 131 -14.48 -5.85 -9.40
C VAL A 131 -14.04 -5.96 -10.85
N ALA A 132 -12.77 -5.64 -11.12
CA ALA A 132 -12.11 -5.75 -12.40
C ALA A 132 -10.82 -6.57 -12.29
N ASP A 133 -10.54 -7.38 -13.31
CA ASP A 133 -9.29 -8.13 -13.42
C ASP A 133 -8.28 -7.34 -14.24
N TYR A 134 -7.02 -7.30 -13.80
CA TYR A 134 -5.97 -6.46 -14.41
C TYR A 134 -5.76 -6.80 -15.89
N ASP A 135 -5.52 -8.07 -16.20
CA ASP A 135 -5.20 -8.48 -17.58
C ASP A 135 -6.38 -8.32 -18.53
N LYS A 136 -7.59 -8.66 -18.07
CA LYS A 136 -8.81 -8.42 -18.86
C LYS A 136 -9.02 -6.92 -19.12
N THR A 137 -8.73 -6.07 -18.14
CA THR A 137 -8.84 -4.62 -18.33
C THR A 137 -7.78 -4.11 -19.34
N CYS A 138 -6.56 -4.66 -19.30
CA CYS A 138 -5.56 -4.37 -20.34
C CYS A 138 -6.04 -4.76 -21.74
N GLU A 139 -6.64 -5.94 -21.88
CA GLU A 139 -7.20 -6.41 -23.16
C GLU A 139 -8.34 -5.50 -23.65
N GLU A 140 -9.30 -5.14 -22.78
CA GLU A 140 -10.39 -4.22 -23.07
C GLU A 140 -9.91 -2.84 -23.53
N TYR A 141 -8.75 -2.41 -23.05
CA TYR A 141 -8.14 -1.11 -23.38
C TYR A 141 -7.16 -1.15 -24.55
N GLY A 142 -7.22 -2.21 -25.37
CA GLY A 142 -6.46 -2.32 -26.60
C GLY A 142 -5.18 -3.14 -26.48
N GLY A 143 -5.07 -3.99 -25.44
CA GLY A 143 -3.92 -4.84 -25.21
C GLY A 143 -2.72 -4.07 -24.64
N VAL A 144 -2.97 -3.04 -23.86
CA VAL A 144 -1.90 -2.27 -23.22
C VAL A 144 -1.12 -3.15 -22.23
N PRO A 145 0.21 -3.02 -22.14
CA PRO A 145 1.01 -3.87 -21.26
C PRO A 145 0.83 -3.51 -19.78
N ILE A 146 0.62 -2.22 -19.47
CA ILE A 146 0.49 -1.66 -18.13
C ILE A 146 -0.68 -0.67 -18.13
N LEU A 147 -1.46 -0.68 -17.05
CA LEU A 147 -2.49 0.34 -16.81
C LEU A 147 -1.83 1.56 -16.15
N GLU A 148 -2.12 2.74 -16.70
CA GLU A 148 -1.61 4.03 -16.27
C GLU A 148 -2.75 4.95 -15.85
N ASP A 149 -2.44 6.16 -15.40
CA ASP A 149 -3.39 7.18 -14.92
C ASP A 149 -4.58 7.46 -15.84
N GLU A 150 -4.35 7.45 -17.15
CA GLU A 150 -5.40 7.66 -18.14
C GLU A 150 -6.40 6.49 -18.16
N HIS A 151 -5.90 5.27 -17.90
CA HIS A 151 -6.71 4.06 -17.83
C HIS A 151 -7.57 4.05 -16.56
N GLU A 152 -7.07 4.56 -15.43
CA GLU A 152 -7.87 4.75 -14.22
C GLU A 152 -9.03 5.74 -14.47
N THR A 153 -8.74 6.84 -15.16
CA THR A 153 -9.76 7.83 -15.57
C THR A 153 -10.78 7.22 -16.52
N ARG A 154 -10.35 6.33 -17.41
CA ARG A 154 -11.22 5.59 -18.32
C ARG A 154 -12.09 4.59 -17.58
N MET A 155 -11.55 3.84 -16.60
CA MET A 155 -12.32 2.94 -15.73
C MET A 155 -13.45 3.66 -15.02
N TRP A 156 -13.20 4.86 -14.49
CA TRP A 156 -14.25 5.69 -13.89
C TRP A 156 -15.40 5.98 -14.83
N LYS A 157 -15.10 6.37 -16.08
CA LYS A 157 -16.12 6.74 -17.06
C LYS A 157 -16.90 5.55 -17.61
N GLU A 158 -16.25 4.41 -17.76
CA GLU A 158 -16.80 3.23 -18.46
C GLU A 158 -17.32 2.14 -17.51
N LYS A 159 -16.72 1.96 -16.34
CA LYS A 159 -17.10 0.91 -15.39
C LYS A 159 -17.93 1.46 -14.22
N GLY A 160 -17.51 2.57 -13.60
CA GLY A 160 -18.23 3.16 -12.46
C GLY A 160 -17.34 4.00 -11.57
N ASN A 161 -17.94 4.60 -10.54
CA ASN A 161 -17.23 5.53 -9.66
C ASN A 161 -16.14 4.85 -8.81
N ILE A 162 -16.33 3.57 -8.46
CA ILE A 162 -15.42 2.81 -7.62
C ILE A 162 -15.14 1.47 -8.29
N VAL A 163 -13.88 1.20 -8.57
CA VAL A 163 -13.42 -0.04 -9.19
C VAL A 163 -12.35 -0.69 -8.31
N SER A 164 -12.55 -1.95 -7.94
CA SER A 164 -11.55 -2.80 -7.28
C SER A 164 -10.80 -3.58 -8.34
N LEU A 165 -9.63 -3.09 -8.72
CA LEU A 165 -8.75 -3.72 -9.69
C LEU A 165 -7.91 -4.78 -8.99
N GLN A 166 -7.95 -6.02 -9.48
CA GLN A 166 -7.36 -7.19 -8.83
C GLN A 166 -6.51 -8.03 -9.78
N SER A 167 -5.80 -9.02 -9.24
CA SER A 167 -5.04 -10.01 -10.02
C SER A 167 -3.86 -9.41 -10.78
N PHE A 168 -2.97 -8.75 -10.08
CA PHE A 168 -1.83 -8.05 -10.68
C PHE A 168 -0.77 -9.04 -11.20
N PRO A 169 -0.38 -8.96 -12.48
CA PRO A 169 0.66 -9.80 -13.02
C PRO A 169 2.06 -9.33 -12.62
N GLU A 170 3.04 -10.23 -12.68
CA GLU A 170 4.45 -9.98 -12.31
C GLU A 170 5.06 -8.77 -13.02
N ARG A 171 4.65 -8.49 -14.26
CA ARG A 171 5.13 -7.31 -15.02
C ARG A 171 4.77 -5.97 -14.40
N THR A 172 3.86 -5.93 -13.42
CA THR A 172 3.53 -4.72 -12.64
C THR A 172 4.49 -4.47 -11.48
N SER A 173 5.58 -5.22 -11.42
CA SER A 173 6.64 -5.09 -10.41
C SER A 173 6.12 -5.16 -8.96
N PRO A 174 5.52 -6.30 -8.56
CA PRO A 174 5.09 -6.49 -7.18
C PRO A 174 6.30 -6.40 -6.24
N PHE A 175 6.07 -5.94 -5.02
CA PHE A 175 7.16 -5.86 -4.05
C PHE A 175 7.51 -7.23 -3.44
N TRP A 176 8.68 -7.33 -2.83
CA TRP A 176 9.34 -8.57 -2.48
C TRP A 176 8.57 -9.49 -1.50
N ASN A 177 7.72 -8.97 -0.64
CA ASN A 177 6.94 -9.76 0.32
C ASN A 177 5.45 -9.91 -0.04
N MET A 178 5.06 -9.55 -1.27
CA MET A 178 3.71 -9.76 -1.77
C MET A 178 3.49 -11.23 -2.11
N LYS A 179 2.30 -11.75 -1.81
CA LYS A 179 1.96 -13.14 -2.10
C LYS A 179 1.66 -13.36 -3.57
N CYS A 180 2.46 -14.23 -4.20
CA CYS A 180 2.13 -14.80 -5.50
C CYS A 180 1.16 -15.98 -5.31
N ARG A 181 0.04 -15.99 -6.04
CA ARG A 181 -0.93 -17.11 -6.04
C ARG A 181 -0.63 -18.19 -7.07
N GLY A 182 0.48 -18.05 -7.79
CA GLY A 182 0.90 -18.91 -8.90
C GLY A 182 0.77 -18.23 -10.26
N ASN A 183 1.45 -18.79 -11.26
CA ASN A 183 1.48 -18.29 -12.64
C ASN A 183 1.83 -16.78 -12.78
N GLY A 184 2.68 -16.26 -11.91
CA GLY A 184 3.08 -14.85 -11.92
C GLY A 184 1.96 -13.86 -11.62
N ILE A 185 0.90 -14.29 -10.90
CA ILE A 185 -0.21 -13.43 -10.49
C ILE A 185 -0.11 -13.19 -8.97
N TYR A 186 -0.19 -11.94 -8.58
CA TYR A 186 -0.06 -11.48 -7.21
C TYR A 186 -1.40 -11.04 -6.61
N ASN A 187 -1.56 -11.29 -5.31
CA ASN A 187 -2.73 -10.93 -4.54
C ASN A 187 -2.65 -9.46 -4.12
N LYS A 188 -2.94 -8.57 -5.07
CA LYS A 188 -2.98 -7.12 -4.91
C LYS A 188 -4.36 -6.59 -5.30
N ILE A 189 -4.82 -5.56 -4.59
CA ILE A 189 -6.00 -4.75 -4.93
C ILE A 189 -5.60 -3.29 -4.99
N ASP A 190 -5.99 -2.61 -6.06
CA ASP A 190 -6.03 -1.15 -6.11
C ASP A 190 -7.50 -0.71 -6.22
N VAL A 191 -7.98 0.04 -5.23
CA VAL A 191 -9.31 0.64 -5.27
C VAL A 191 -9.21 2.01 -5.93
N ILE A 192 -9.73 2.09 -7.15
CA ILE A 192 -9.77 3.29 -7.95
C ILE A 192 -11.08 4.01 -7.68
N MET A 193 -11.00 5.22 -7.10
CA MET A 193 -12.17 6.02 -6.77
C MET A 193 -12.20 7.28 -7.62
N TYR A 194 -13.26 7.46 -8.40
CA TYR A 194 -13.42 8.61 -9.31
C TYR A 194 -12.19 8.87 -10.19
N GLY A 195 -11.60 7.77 -10.72
CA GLY A 195 -10.48 7.80 -11.64
C GLY A 195 -9.10 8.02 -11.02
N GLN A 196 -8.95 7.75 -9.72
CA GLN A 196 -7.64 7.76 -9.05
C GLN A 196 -7.53 6.57 -8.08
N GLU A 197 -6.42 5.83 -8.16
CA GLU A 197 -6.07 4.85 -7.13
C GLU A 197 -6.05 5.55 -5.76
N THR A 198 -6.92 5.12 -4.87
CA THR A 198 -7.12 5.73 -3.54
C THR A 198 -6.69 4.81 -2.42
N ILE A 199 -6.87 3.50 -2.60
CA ILE A 199 -6.39 2.45 -1.69
C ILE A 199 -5.52 1.51 -2.50
N GLY A 200 -4.31 1.25 -2.02
CA GLY A 200 -3.43 0.21 -2.54
C GLY A 200 -3.17 -0.82 -1.45
N SER A 201 -3.39 -2.11 -1.73
CA SER A 201 -3.35 -3.16 -0.74
C SER A 201 -2.90 -4.50 -1.31
N ALA A 202 -2.39 -5.39 -0.45
CA ALA A 202 -1.98 -6.73 -0.87
C ALA A 202 -1.95 -7.74 0.26
N GLU A 203 -2.15 -9.01 -0.07
CA GLU A 203 -1.82 -10.13 0.79
C GLU A 203 -0.31 -10.35 0.82
N ARG A 204 0.24 -10.64 2.01
CA ARG A 204 1.66 -10.85 2.24
C ARG A 204 2.04 -12.31 2.11
N SER A 205 3.22 -12.59 1.58
CA SER A 205 3.77 -13.94 1.58
C SER A 205 4.09 -14.42 3.00
N CYS A 206 3.92 -15.72 3.23
CA CYS A 206 4.41 -16.43 4.42
C CYS A 206 5.63 -17.30 4.08
N ASN A 207 6.06 -17.32 2.84
CA ASN A 207 7.18 -18.15 2.38
C ASN A 207 8.49 -17.37 2.51
N VAL A 208 9.25 -17.69 3.58
CA VAL A 208 10.52 -17.02 3.91
C VAL A 208 11.53 -17.12 2.77
N GLU A 209 11.68 -18.29 2.16
CA GLU A 209 12.65 -18.49 1.07
C GLU A 209 12.27 -17.71 -0.20
N GLU A 210 10.98 -17.64 -0.51
CA GLU A 210 10.48 -16.84 -1.61
C GLU A 210 10.71 -15.34 -1.35
N MET A 211 10.36 -14.85 -0.16
CA MET A 211 10.58 -13.45 0.22
C MET A 211 12.07 -13.08 0.15
N ARG A 212 12.95 -13.93 0.72
CA ARG A 212 14.40 -13.72 0.66
C ARG A 212 14.89 -13.67 -0.79
N LYS A 213 14.52 -14.64 -1.60
CA LYS A 213 14.90 -14.70 -3.01
C LYS A 213 14.42 -13.44 -3.75
N THR A 214 13.16 -13.08 -3.60
CA THR A 214 12.58 -11.92 -4.31
C THR A 214 13.22 -10.62 -3.89
N PHE A 215 13.56 -10.43 -2.60
CA PHE A 215 14.27 -9.26 -2.13
C PHE A 215 15.58 -9.01 -2.89
N TYR A 216 16.35 -10.07 -3.17
CA TYR A 216 17.61 -9.96 -3.89
C TYR A 216 17.50 -9.97 -5.41
N THR A 217 16.38 -10.39 -5.97
CA THR A 217 16.23 -10.55 -7.42
C THR A 217 15.31 -9.54 -8.08
N ILE A 218 14.45 -8.87 -7.34
CA ILE A 218 13.55 -7.85 -7.88
C ILE A 218 14.33 -6.74 -8.59
N SER A 219 13.85 -6.30 -9.74
CA SER A 219 14.54 -5.32 -10.60
C SER A 219 15.97 -5.76 -10.96
N ASP A 220 16.17 -7.05 -11.28
CA ASP A 220 17.48 -7.65 -11.58
C ASP A 220 18.53 -7.38 -10.48
N GLY A 221 18.10 -7.38 -9.22
CA GLY A 221 18.94 -7.08 -8.04
C GLY A 221 19.12 -5.59 -7.75
N GLY A 222 18.62 -4.72 -8.60
CA GLY A 222 18.75 -3.27 -8.45
C GLY A 222 18.07 -2.73 -7.19
N TYR A 223 16.99 -3.37 -6.74
CA TYR A 223 16.32 -2.99 -5.50
C TYR A 223 17.22 -3.13 -4.26
N ALA A 224 17.74 -4.34 -4.02
CA ALA A 224 18.62 -4.59 -2.88
C ALA A 224 19.90 -3.74 -2.95
N GLN A 225 20.52 -3.63 -4.14
CA GLN A 225 21.71 -2.81 -4.32
C GLN A 225 21.46 -1.35 -3.95
N LYS A 226 20.32 -0.79 -4.35
CA LYS A 226 19.96 0.58 -4.01
C LYS A 226 19.81 0.80 -2.49
N LEU A 227 19.22 -0.17 -1.77
CA LEU A 227 19.14 -0.11 -0.31
C LEU A 227 20.54 -0.21 0.34
N PHE A 228 21.42 -1.06 -0.18
CA PHE A 228 22.80 -1.17 0.29
C PHE A 228 23.57 0.14 0.12
N ASP A 229 23.38 0.82 -1.00
CA ASP A 229 24.02 2.10 -1.29
C ASP A 229 23.51 3.22 -0.36
N LEU A 230 22.21 3.19 0.01
CA LEU A 230 21.59 4.19 0.88
C LEU A 230 21.89 3.97 2.36
N PHE A 231 21.83 2.74 2.84
CA PHE A 231 21.78 2.44 4.27
C PHE A 231 22.91 1.54 4.76
N GLY A 232 23.73 1.00 3.87
CA GLY A 232 24.79 0.05 4.15
C GLY A 232 24.31 -1.40 4.13
N LYS A 233 25.08 -2.25 3.45
CA LYS A 233 24.72 -3.66 3.22
C LYS A 233 24.48 -4.44 4.51
N GLU A 234 25.40 -4.34 5.47
CA GLU A 234 25.33 -5.07 6.74
C GLU A 234 24.03 -4.75 7.51
N ARG A 235 23.63 -3.47 7.54
CA ARG A 235 22.39 -3.04 8.20
C ARG A 235 21.15 -3.61 7.51
N VAL A 236 21.09 -3.49 6.18
CA VAL A 236 19.94 -3.95 5.40
C VAL A 236 19.78 -5.48 5.53
N GLU A 237 20.88 -6.23 5.39
CA GLU A 237 20.86 -7.69 5.53
C GLU A 237 20.45 -8.11 6.94
N LYS A 238 20.97 -7.46 7.97
CA LYS A 238 20.57 -7.72 9.35
C LYS A 238 19.09 -7.48 9.59
N GLU A 239 18.55 -6.33 9.17
CA GLU A 239 17.14 -5.99 9.33
C GLU A 239 16.24 -6.94 8.52
N LEU A 240 16.67 -7.39 7.33
CA LEU A 240 15.97 -8.39 6.54
C LEU A 240 15.89 -9.74 7.27
N GLU A 241 17.01 -10.25 7.78
CA GLU A 241 17.01 -11.52 8.49
C GLU A 241 16.25 -11.45 9.82
N GLU A 242 16.29 -10.33 10.53
CA GLU A 242 15.45 -10.09 11.71
C GLU A 242 13.95 -10.13 11.36
N PHE A 243 13.56 -9.58 10.22
CA PHE A 243 12.18 -9.67 9.74
C PHE A 243 11.83 -11.10 9.32
N LEU A 244 12.69 -11.76 8.55
CA LEU A 244 12.44 -13.13 8.06
C LEU A 244 12.45 -14.20 9.18
N ALA A 245 12.88 -13.85 10.38
CA ALA A 245 12.87 -14.74 11.56
C ALA A 245 11.50 -14.77 12.28
N PHE A 246 10.52 -13.98 11.87
CA PHE A 246 9.18 -14.06 12.45
C PHE A 246 8.43 -15.33 12.06
N ASP A 247 7.54 -15.79 12.95
CA ASP A 247 6.54 -16.81 12.64
C ASP A 247 5.41 -16.18 11.82
N PHE A 248 5.47 -16.36 10.49
CA PHE A 248 4.50 -15.75 9.59
C PHE A 248 3.16 -16.49 9.59
N PHE A 249 2.08 -15.75 9.65
CA PHE A 249 0.72 -16.19 9.41
C PHE A 249 0.09 -15.41 8.24
N PRO A 250 -1.01 -15.91 7.62
CA PRO A 250 -1.72 -15.19 6.58
C PRO A 250 -2.11 -13.80 7.05
N ARG A 251 -1.66 -12.80 6.33
CA ARG A 251 -1.89 -11.39 6.61
C ARG A 251 -1.94 -10.58 5.33
N PHE A 252 -2.57 -9.45 5.42
CA PHE A 252 -2.67 -8.46 4.36
C PHE A 252 -2.62 -7.06 4.93
N GLY A 253 -2.26 -6.10 4.11
CA GLY A 253 -2.28 -4.71 4.51
C GLY A 253 -2.47 -3.77 3.34
N GLY A 254 -2.72 -2.52 3.67
CA GLY A 254 -2.95 -1.50 2.67
C GLY A 254 -2.78 -0.08 3.20
N GLY A 255 -2.70 0.84 2.25
CA GLY A 255 -2.62 2.26 2.50
C GLY A 255 -3.71 3.03 1.77
N ILE A 256 -4.35 3.93 2.48
CA ILE A 256 -5.39 4.83 1.99
C ILE A 256 -4.79 6.22 1.86
N GLY A 257 -4.67 6.74 0.64
CA GLY A 257 -4.23 8.11 0.39
C GLY A 257 -5.30 9.10 0.83
N LEU A 258 -5.11 9.76 1.97
CA LEU A 258 -6.16 10.61 2.57
C LEU A 258 -6.50 11.84 1.72
N THR A 259 -5.56 12.36 0.93
CA THR A 259 -5.85 13.45 -0.02
C THR A 259 -6.79 12.99 -1.14
N ARG A 260 -6.52 11.78 -1.70
CA ARG A 260 -7.36 11.20 -2.76
C ARG A 260 -8.72 10.77 -2.22
N LEU A 261 -8.76 10.21 -1.00
CA LEU A 261 -10.01 9.87 -0.34
C LEU A 261 -10.87 11.11 -0.03
N ALA A 262 -10.27 12.21 0.42
CA ALA A 262 -10.99 13.47 0.63
C ALA A 262 -11.58 14.03 -0.68
N ARG A 263 -10.83 13.90 -1.80
CA ARG A 263 -11.38 14.23 -3.12
C ARG A 263 -12.59 13.37 -3.47
N ALA A 264 -12.50 12.05 -3.27
CA ALA A 264 -13.62 11.13 -3.52
C ALA A 264 -14.81 11.42 -2.60
N TRP A 265 -14.56 11.74 -1.33
CA TRP A 265 -15.55 12.16 -0.35
C TRP A 265 -16.33 13.40 -0.81
N ASN A 266 -15.64 14.41 -1.36
CA ASN A 266 -16.30 15.60 -1.88
C ASN A 266 -17.22 15.29 -3.07
N PHE A 267 -16.87 14.34 -3.94
CA PHE A 267 -17.80 13.86 -4.99
C PHE A 267 -19.05 13.20 -4.42
N LEU A 268 -18.90 12.49 -3.30
CA LEU A 268 -20.03 11.85 -2.64
C LEU A 268 -21.00 12.88 -2.03
N GLN A 269 -20.48 13.95 -1.44
CA GLN A 269 -21.29 14.99 -0.79
C GLN A 269 -22.02 15.95 -1.79
N THR A 270 -21.58 15.97 -3.04
CA THR A 270 -22.19 16.83 -4.10
C THR A 270 -23.30 16.14 -4.90
N LYS A 271 -23.61 14.88 -4.60
CA LYS A 271 -24.77 14.15 -5.12
C LYS A 271 -25.99 14.36 -4.23
#